data_82e3c130dd4022491d01d6e33937d9f7
#
_entry.id   82e3c130dd4022491d01d6e33937d9f7
#
_cell.length_a   1.000
_cell.length_b   1.000
_cell.length_c   1.000
_cell.angle_alpha   90.00
_cell.angle_beta   90.00
_cell.angle_gamma   90.00
#
_symmetry.space_group_name_H-M   'P 1'
#
loop_
_entity.id
_entity.type
_entity.pdbx_description
1 polymer ?
#
loop_
_entity_poly.entity_id
_entity_poly.type
_entity_poly.pdbx_seq_one_letter_code
_entity_poly.pdbx_strand_id
1 'polypeptide(L)'
;MNDANWTVGKVAARCGVKVSTLHFYEQKGLIKSWRNVGNQRRFKADVLRRISVIKAAQKMGISLEEIKRAFASLPDNRTPTVEDWQILSSYWRNDLDARINYLTRLRDSLTGCIGCGCLSMKNCPIYNQNDQLGAEGNGPVLLEQSFKE
;
A
#
# COMPACT_ATOMS: atom_id res chain seq x y z
N MET A 1 5.34 -23.77 20.92
CA MET A 1 4.50 -23.68 19.73
C MET A 1 5.37 -23.81 18.50
N ASN A 2 5.00 -24.69 17.60
CA ASN A 2 5.81 -24.93 16.40
C ASN A 2 5.47 -23.86 15.37
N ASP A 3 6.22 -22.76 15.37
CA ASP A 3 5.97 -21.58 14.52
C ASP A 3 6.10 -21.85 13.01
N ALA A 4 6.53 -23.04 12.63
CA ALA A 4 6.86 -23.37 11.25
C ALA A 4 5.85 -24.30 10.55
N ASN A 5 4.70 -24.60 11.13
CA ASN A 5 3.84 -25.69 10.62
C ASN A 5 2.38 -25.29 10.40
N TRP A 6 2.17 -24.13 9.78
CA TRP A 6 0.82 -23.68 9.43
C TRP A 6 0.37 -24.29 8.10
N THR A 7 -0.80 -24.94 8.10
CA THR A 7 -1.39 -25.46 6.86
C THR A 7 -2.03 -24.34 6.04
N VAL A 8 -2.17 -24.53 4.72
CA VAL A 8 -2.83 -23.62 3.81
C VAL A 8 -4.23 -23.21 4.33
N GLY A 9 -5.04 -24.19 4.75
CA GLY A 9 -6.39 -23.94 5.25
C GLY A 9 -6.40 -23.10 6.54
N LYS A 10 -5.50 -23.37 7.48
CA LYS A 10 -5.40 -22.59 8.72
C LYS A 10 -4.96 -21.16 8.47
N VAL A 11 -3.98 -20.96 7.58
CA VAL A 11 -3.53 -19.62 7.18
C VAL A 11 -4.68 -18.84 6.50
N ALA A 12 -5.35 -19.46 5.54
CA ALA A 12 -6.47 -18.86 4.83
C ALA A 12 -7.58 -18.42 5.80
N ALA A 13 -8.00 -19.31 6.69
CA ALA A 13 -9.02 -19.03 7.68
C ALA A 13 -8.60 -17.91 8.65
N ARG A 14 -7.35 -17.98 9.17
CA ARG A 14 -6.84 -16.99 10.13
C ARG A 14 -6.70 -15.59 9.54
N CYS A 15 -6.32 -15.50 8.27
CA CYS A 15 -6.14 -14.22 7.57
C CYS A 15 -7.42 -13.72 6.88
N GLY A 16 -8.49 -14.51 6.86
CA GLY A 16 -9.73 -14.17 6.17
C GLY A 16 -9.53 -13.99 4.67
N VAL A 17 -8.80 -14.90 4.03
CA VAL A 17 -8.55 -14.95 2.59
C VAL A 17 -8.88 -16.32 2.03
N LYS A 18 -9.08 -16.41 0.72
CA LYS A 18 -9.25 -17.69 0.03
C LYS A 18 -7.90 -18.40 -0.14
N VAL A 19 -7.91 -19.72 -0.20
CA VAL A 19 -6.73 -20.53 -0.51
C VAL A 19 -6.10 -20.11 -1.85
N SER A 20 -6.92 -19.82 -2.85
CA SER A 20 -6.47 -19.31 -4.15
C SER A 20 -5.68 -17.99 -4.04
N THR A 21 -6.08 -17.12 -3.11
CA THR A 21 -5.37 -15.86 -2.82
C THR A 21 -3.97 -16.12 -2.26
N LEU A 22 -3.82 -17.12 -1.38
CA LEU A 22 -2.51 -17.51 -0.86
C LEU A 22 -1.59 -18.04 -1.96
N HIS A 23 -2.12 -18.87 -2.85
CA HIS A 23 -1.37 -19.36 -4.01
C HIS A 23 -0.94 -18.22 -4.93
N PHE A 24 -1.80 -17.25 -5.13
CA PHE A 24 -1.50 -16.04 -5.92
C PHE A 24 -0.38 -15.21 -5.28
N TYR A 25 -0.45 -14.97 -3.97
CA TYR A 25 0.61 -14.24 -3.26
C TYR A 25 1.95 -14.97 -3.29
N GLU A 26 1.94 -16.30 -3.16
CA GLU A 26 3.14 -17.12 -3.29
C GLU A 26 3.72 -17.03 -4.71
N GLN A 27 2.88 -17.14 -5.73
CA GLN A 27 3.28 -17.01 -7.13
C GLN A 27 3.89 -15.64 -7.44
N LYS A 28 3.37 -14.58 -6.83
CA LYS A 28 3.92 -13.22 -6.93
C LYS A 28 5.19 -12.99 -6.12
N GLY A 29 5.60 -13.96 -5.32
CA GLY A 29 6.81 -13.87 -4.49
C GLY A 29 6.64 -13.00 -3.24
N LEU A 30 5.40 -12.78 -2.79
CA LEU A 30 5.09 -11.99 -1.59
C LEU A 30 5.19 -12.81 -0.31
N ILE A 31 4.87 -14.10 -0.39
CA ILE A 31 4.96 -15.07 0.69
C ILE A 31 5.66 -16.32 0.20
N LYS A 32 6.21 -17.10 1.12
CA LYS A 32 6.90 -18.36 0.84
C LYS A 32 6.29 -19.50 1.63
N SER A 33 6.23 -20.67 1.00
CA SER A 33 5.89 -21.94 1.64
C SER A 33 7.05 -22.93 1.54
N TRP A 34 6.97 -23.97 2.33
CA TRP A 34 7.83 -25.13 2.22
C TRP A 34 6.98 -26.39 2.12
N ARG A 35 7.57 -27.50 1.70
CA ARG A 35 6.88 -28.79 1.59
C ARG A 35 7.33 -29.73 2.69
N ASN A 36 6.35 -30.34 3.39
CA ASN A 36 6.63 -31.39 4.36
C ASN A 36 6.92 -32.73 3.66
N VAL A 37 7.19 -33.76 4.45
CA VAL A 37 7.46 -35.12 3.95
C VAL A 37 6.31 -35.67 3.09
N GLY A 38 5.06 -35.31 3.39
CA GLY A 38 3.88 -35.67 2.62
C GLY A 38 3.63 -34.76 1.40
N ASN A 39 4.60 -33.94 0.98
CA ASN A 39 4.48 -32.98 -0.13
C ASN A 39 3.35 -31.95 0.05
N GLN A 40 2.96 -31.67 1.26
CA GLN A 40 1.94 -30.65 1.57
C GLN A 40 2.59 -29.29 1.84
N ARG A 41 1.97 -28.22 1.32
CA ARG A 41 2.40 -26.85 1.65
C ARG A 41 2.28 -26.56 3.13
N ARG A 42 3.31 -25.95 3.67
CA ARG A 42 3.38 -25.46 5.04
C ARG A 42 3.94 -24.04 5.04
N PHE A 43 3.51 -23.25 6.01
CA PHE A 43 3.94 -21.87 6.18
C PHE A 43 4.53 -21.64 7.57
N LYS A 44 5.46 -20.69 7.66
CA LYS A 44 5.91 -20.16 8.95
C LYS A 44 4.88 -19.17 9.49
N ALA A 45 4.85 -18.95 10.80
CA ALA A 45 3.89 -18.05 11.44
C ALA A 45 3.98 -16.59 10.98
N ASP A 46 5.16 -16.12 10.55
CA ASP A 46 5.35 -14.77 10.04
C ASP A 46 4.52 -14.48 8.78
N VAL A 47 4.08 -15.52 8.05
CA VAL A 47 3.20 -15.36 6.89
C VAL A 47 1.89 -14.65 7.27
N LEU A 48 1.39 -14.88 8.48
CA LEU A 48 0.17 -14.22 8.95
C LEU A 48 0.32 -12.69 8.96
N ARG A 49 1.45 -12.21 9.45
CA ARG A 49 1.75 -10.77 9.46
C ARG A 49 1.96 -10.22 8.06
N ARG A 50 2.69 -10.95 7.20
CA ARG A 50 2.88 -10.57 5.80
C ARG A 50 1.56 -10.42 5.07
N ILE A 51 0.65 -11.38 5.20
CA ILE A 51 -0.68 -11.33 4.58
C ILE A 51 -1.51 -10.17 5.13
N SER A 52 -1.47 -9.93 6.42
CA SER A 52 -2.17 -8.80 7.04
C SER A 52 -1.69 -7.46 6.49
N VAL A 53 -0.38 -7.29 6.33
CA VAL A 53 0.22 -6.09 5.73
C VAL A 53 -0.17 -5.96 4.25
N ILE A 54 -0.14 -7.05 3.48
CA ILE A 54 -0.58 -7.05 2.07
C ILE A 54 -2.03 -6.61 1.94
N LYS A 55 -2.93 -7.18 2.75
CA LYS A 55 -4.35 -6.81 2.73
C LYS A 55 -4.59 -5.34 3.05
N ALA A 56 -3.95 -4.85 4.11
CA ALA A 56 -4.06 -3.45 4.52
C ALA A 56 -3.53 -2.51 3.43
N ALA A 57 -2.38 -2.81 2.86
CA ALA A 57 -1.75 -2.02 1.80
C ALA A 57 -2.60 -2.01 0.52
N GLN A 58 -3.12 -3.16 0.08
CA GLN A 58 -4.01 -3.23 -1.08
C GLN A 58 -5.29 -2.42 -0.87
N LYS A 59 -5.86 -2.46 0.33
CA LYS A 59 -7.04 -1.67 0.68
C LYS A 59 -6.79 -0.16 0.57
N MET A 60 -5.55 0.26 0.77
CA MET A 60 -5.12 1.66 0.61
C MET A 60 -4.66 1.99 -0.82
N GLY A 61 -4.81 1.08 -1.76
CA GLY A 61 -4.45 1.28 -3.16
C GLY A 61 -2.95 1.12 -3.45
N ILE A 62 -2.18 0.52 -2.55
CA ILE A 62 -0.77 0.20 -2.79
C ILE A 62 -0.69 -1.06 -3.66
N SER A 63 0.08 -1.00 -4.74
CA SER A 63 0.21 -2.11 -5.67
C SER A 63 1.01 -3.26 -5.07
N LEU A 64 0.78 -4.49 -5.57
CA LEU A 64 1.55 -5.67 -5.16
C LEU A 64 3.05 -5.53 -5.46
N GLU A 65 3.40 -4.82 -6.53
CA GLU A 65 4.80 -4.55 -6.87
C GLU A 65 5.48 -3.64 -5.83
N GLU A 66 4.79 -2.62 -5.36
CA GLU A 66 5.28 -1.74 -4.30
C GLU A 66 5.43 -2.51 -2.97
N ILE A 67 4.44 -3.35 -2.63
CA ILE A 67 4.49 -4.21 -1.45
C ILE A 67 5.67 -5.17 -1.54
N LYS A 68 5.90 -5.79 -2.69
CA LYS A 68 7.02 -6.70 -2.92
C LYS A 68 8.36 -6.00 -2.73
N ARG A 69 8.51 -4.79 -3.26
CA ARG A 69 9.73 -3.98 -3.06
C ARG A 69 9.97 -3.67 -1.58
N ALA A 70 8.93 -3.31 -0.86
CA ALA A 70 9.03 -3.07 0.59
C ALA A 70 9.44 -4.34 1.34
N PHE A 71 8.86 -5.48 1.00
CA PHE A 71 9.20 -6.78 1.62
C PHE A 71 10.62 -7.26 1.30
N ALA A 72 11.27 -6.72 0.27
CA ALA A 72 12.65 -7.05 -0.03
C ALA A 72 13.63 -6.68 1.11
N SER A 73 13.25 -5.76 1.99
CA SER A 73 14.01 -5.42 3.19
C SER A 73 13.89 -6.46 4.31
N LEU A 74 12.90 -7.35 4.25
CA LEU A 74 12.71 -8.40 5.24
C LEU A 74 13.64 -9.59 4.97
N PRO A 75 14.16 -10.25 6.01
CA PRO A 75 15.00 -11.43 5.83
C PRO A 75 14.21 -12.62 5.30
N ASP A 76 14.84 -13.41 4.43
CA ASP A 76 14.26 -14.64 3.88
C ASP A 76 14.71 -15.90 4.63
N ASN A 77 15.88 -15.85 5.26
CA ASN A 77 16.54 -17.00 5.90
C ASN A 77 16.13 -17.21 7.36
N ARG A 78 15.39 -16.31 7.92
CA ARG A 78 14.89 -16.36 9.30
C ARG A 78 13.55 -15.64 9.41
N THR A 79 12.85 -15.84 10.51
CA THR A 79 11.65 -15.07 10.85
C THR A 79 12.02 -13.61 11.11
N PRO A 80 11.33 -12.63 10.48
CA PRO A 80 11.55 -11.22 10.74
C PRO A 80 11.34 -10.86 12.22
N THR A 81 12.23 -10.05 12.76
CA THR A 81 12.13 -9.50 14.11
C THR A 81 11.29 -8.23 14.13
N VAL A 82 11.05 -7.70 15.33
CA VAL A 82 10.40 -6.38 15.50
C VAL A 82 11.20 -5.29 14.80
N GLU A 83 12.52 -5.34 14.90
CA GLU A 83 13.44 -4.39 14.27
C GLU A 83 13.34 -4.43 12.74
N ASP A 84 13.24 -5.61 12.14
CA ASP A 84 13.05 -5.76 10.69
C ASP A 84 11.75 -5.09 10.23
N TRP A 85 10.66 -5.27 10.98
CA TRP A 85 9.38 -4.62 10.70
C TRP A 85 9.43 -3.10 10.91
N GLN A 86 10.21 -2.63 11.90
CA GLN A 86 10.42 -1.19 12.11
C GLN A 86 11.16 -0.53 10.96
N ILE A 87 12.17 -1.19 10.40
CA ILE A 87 12.91 -0.72 9.22
C ILE A 87 11.96 -0.58 8.03
N LEU A 88 11.15 -1.60 7.75
CA LEU A 88 10.14 -1.56 6.70
C LEU A 88 9.12 -0.43 6.93
N SER A 89 8.63 -0.31 8.16
CA SER A 89 7.68 0.74 8.55
C SER A 89 8.26 2.15 8.35
N SER A 90 9.52 2.35 8.70
CA SER A 90 10.21 3.64 8.52
C SER A 90 10.36 3.99 7.03
N TYR A 91 10.70 3.01 6.20
CA TYR A 91 10.80 3.19 4.76
C TYR A 91 9.43 3.59 4.14
N TRP A 92 8.36 2.94 4.57
CA TRP A 92 7.01 3.20 4.06
C TRP A 92 6.37 4.47 4.61
N ARG A 93 6.80 4.91 5.78
CA ARG A 93 6.21 6.09 6.46
C ARG A 93 6.22 7.32 5.55
N ASN A 94 7.35 7.63 4.93
CA ASN A 94 7.49 8.79 4.08
C ASN A 94 6.53 8.75 2.87
N ASP A 95 6.40 7.60 2.22
CA ASP A 95 5.47 7.42 1.11
C ASP A 95 4.02 7.55 1.56
N LEU A 96 3.68 6.97 2.71
CA LEU A 96 2.33 7.07 3.28
C LEU A 96 2.00 8.50 3.69
N ASP A 97 2.92 9.22 4.31
CA ASP A 97 2.74 10.62 4.68
C ASP A 97 2.53 11.50 3.44
N ALA A 98 3.29 11.27 2.37
CA ALA A 98 3.10 11.96 1.09
C ALA A 98 1.70 11.70 0.51
N ARG A 99 1.22 10.45 0.53
CA ARG A 99 -0.13 10.07 0.09
C ARG A 99 -1.22 10.72 0.95
N ILE A 100 -1.05 10.73 2.26
CA ILE A 100 -1.98 11.39 3.20
C ILE A 100 -2.09 12.88 2.89
N ASN A 101 -0.96 13.55 2.70
CA ASN A 101 -0.91 14.97 2.36
C ASN A 101 -1.60 15.26 1.02
N TYR A 102 -1.33 14.44 0.00
CA TYR A 102 -1.97 14.57 -1.31
C TYR A 102 -3.50 14.39 -1.22
N LEU A 103 -3.95 13.34 -0.55
CA LEU A 103 -5.38 13.07 -0.36
C LEU A 103 -6.08 14.17 0.43
N THR A 104 -5.43 14.71 1.45
CA THR A 104 -5.95 15.84 2.25
C THR A 104 -6.14 17.07 1.40
N ARG A 105 -5.17 17.42 0.56
CA ARG A 105 -5.25 18.55 -0.36
C ARG A 105 -6.33 18.36 -1.42
N LEU A 106 -6.40 17.17 -2.00
CA LEU A 106 -7.46 16.83 -2.95
C LEU A 106 -8.84 17.01 -2.34
N ARG A 107 -9.06 16.44 -1.14
CA ARG A 107 -10.32 16.59 -0.40
C ARG A 107 -10.67 18.07 -0.18
N ASP A 108 -9.72 18.85 0.31
CA ASP A 108 -9.96 20.25 0.65
C ASP A 108 -10.18 21.12 -0.60
N SER A 109 -9.47 20.83 -1.70
CA SER A 109 -9.68 21.48 -2.99
C SER A 109 -11.06 21.18 -3.57
N LEU A 110 -11.53 19.95 -3.48
CA LEU A 110 -12.87 19.55 -3.94
C LEU A 110 -13.96 20.24 -3.11
N THR A 111 -13.78 20.30 -1.80
CA THR A 111 -14.73 20.98 -0.90
C THR A 111 -14.83 22.47 -1.22
N GLY A 112 -13.72 23.14 -1.49
CA GLY A 112 -13.68 24.53 -1.90
C GLY A 112 -14.43 24.78 -3.22
N CYS A 113 -14.19 23.92 -4.22
CA CYS A 113 -14.87 24.01 -5.51
C CYS A 113 -16.39 23.76 -5.41
N ILE A 114 -16.79 22.78 -4.61
CA ILE A 114 -18.21 22.47 -4.38
C ILE A 114 -18.89 23.63 -3.65
N GLY A 115 -18.22 24.24 -2.68
CA GLY A 115 -18.76 25.34 -1.89
C GLY A 115 -19.02 26.62 -2.70
N CYS A 116 -18.23 26.91 -3.74
CA CYS A 116 -18.41 28.09 -4.57
C CYS A 116 -19.36 27.89 -5.76
N GLY A 117 -19.82 26.66 -6.02
CA GLY A 117 -20.68 26.35 -7.17
C GLY A 117 -19.98 26.43 -8.53
N CYS A 118 -18.68 26.63 -8.55
CA CYS A 118 -17.86 26.67 -9.75
C CYS A 118 -17.51 25.24 -10.18
N LEU A 119 -18.00 24.77 -11.32
CA LEU A 119 -17.77 23.43 -11.84
C LEU A 119 -16.50 23.30 -12.69
N SER A 120 -15.78 24.39 -12.92
CA SER A 120 -14.60 24.41 -13.77
C SER A 120 -13.43 25.10 -13.07
N MET A 121 -12.36 24.36 -12.82
CA MET A 121 -11.09 24.91 -12.33
C MET A 121 -10.50 25.94 -13.31
N LYS A 122 -10.81 25.84 -14.57
CA LYS A 122 -10.34 26.73 -15.62
C LYS A 122 -10.87 28.17 -15.47
N ASN A 123 -12.10 28.31 -15.01
CA ASN A 123 -12.78 29.60 -14.88
C ASN A 123 -13.01 30.01 -13.42
N CYS A 124 -12.35 29.36 -12.47
CA CYS A 124 -12.51 29.66 -11.06
C CYS A 124 -11.92 31.06 -10.74
N PRO A 125 -12.71 32.03 -10.27
CA PRO A 125 -12.21 33.38 -10.03
C PRO A 125 -11.31 33.51 -8.82
N ILE A 126 -11.35 32.52 -7.92
CA ILE A 126 -10.53 32.51 -6.69
C ILE A 126 -9.24 31.75 -6.87
N TYR A 127 -9.32 30.54 -7.47
CA TYR A 127 -8.16 29.64 -7.57
C TYR A 127 -7.44 29.72 -8.91
N ASN A 128 -8.13 30.17 -9.97
CA ASN A 128 -7.57 30.17 -11.32
C ASN A 128 -8.15 31.31 -12.18
N GLN A 129 -7.85 32.54 -11.80
CA GLN A 129 -8.28 33.71 -12.59
C GLN A 129 -7.63 33.69 -13.97
N ASN A 130 -8.44 33.82 -15.02
CA ASN A 130 -7.98 33.88 -16.42
C ASN A 130 -7.13 32.64 -16.83
N ASP A 131 -7.36 31.50 -16.21
CA ASP A 131 -6.62 30.25 -16.48
C ASP A 131 -5.08 30.40 -16.36
N GLN A 132 -4.62 31.17 -15.39
CA GLN A 132 -3.20 31.39 -15.15
C GLN A 132 -2.46 30.09 -14.83
N LEU A 133 -3.12 29.15 -14.14
CA LEU A 133 -2.55 27.83 -13.83
C LEU A 133 -2.26 27.02 -15.09
N GLY A 134 -3.03 27.20 -16.16
CA GLY A 134 -2.78 26.56 -17.45
C GLY A 134 -1.47 27.00 -18.10
N ALA A 135 -0.98 28.20 -17.78
CA ALA A 135 0.33 28.68 -18.21
C ALA A 135 1.49 28.10 -17.39
N GLU A 136 1.20 27.67 -16.16
CA GLU A 136 2.22 27.10 -15.23
C GLU A 136 2.42 25.59 -15.43
N GLY A 137 1.50 24.89 -16.05
CA GLY A 137 1.59 23.45 -16.30
C GLY A 137 0.28 22.81 -16.72
N ASN A 138 0.35 21.55 -17.05
CA ASN A 138 -0.80 20.72 -17.40
C ASN A 138 -1.26 19.91 -16.17
N GLY A 139 -2.54 19.59 -16.10
CA GLY A 139 -3.09 18.77 -15.01
C GLY A 139 -3.36 19.55 -13.73
N PRO A 140 -3.33 18.87 -12.56
CA PRO A 140 -3.71 19.48 -11.27
C PRO A 140 -2.56 20.27 -10.64
N VAL A 141 -2.20 21.40 -11.27
CA VAL A 141 -1.03 22.23 -10.93
C VAL A 141 -0.97 22.60 -9.45
N LEU A 142 -2.10 23.00 -8.83
CA LEU A 142 -2.13 23.34 -7.40
C LEU A 142 -1.83 22.16 -6.47
N LEU A 143 -2.22 20.95 -6.87
CA LEU A 143 -1.94 19.75 -6.10
C LEU A 143 -0.47 19.31 -6.25
N GLU A 144 0.10 19.52 -7.43
CA GLU A 144 1.46 19.07 -7.77
C GLU A 144 2.56 20.05 -7.35
N GLN A 145 2.30 21.36 -7.35
CA GLN A 145 3.28 22.38 -6.93
C GLN A 145 3.76 22.20 -5.48
N SER A 146 2.92 21.65 -4.65
CA SER A 146 3.19 21.50 -3.23
C SER A 146 4.09 20.32 -2.87
N PHE A 147 4.50 19.53 -3.84
CA PHE A 147 5.50 18.45 -3.65
C PHE A 147 6.94 18.91 -3.90
N LYS A 148 7.15 20.18 -4.25
CA LYS A 148 8.49 20.73 -4.55
C LYS A 148 9.15 21.49 -3.40
N GLU A 149 8.50 21.52 -2.23
CA GLU A 149 9.09 22.11 -1.02
C GLU A 149 9.63 21.06 -0.04
#